data_bb1d3fce78f2b2041e9f4ebc2b09665d
#
_entry.id   bb1d3fce78f2b2041e9f4ebc2b09665d
#
_cell.length_a   1.000
_cell.length_b   1.000
_cell.length_c   1.000
_cell.angle_alpha   90.00
_cell.angle_beta   90.00
_cell.angle_gamma   90.00
#
_symmetry.space_group_name_H-M   'P 1'
#
loop_
_entity.id
_entity.type
_entity.pdbx_description
1 polymer ?
#
loop_
_entity_poly.entity_id
_entity_poly.type
_entity_poly.pdbx_seq_one_letter_code
_entity_poly.pdbx_strand_id
1 'polypeptide(L)'
;MNVLTIIVSYNFEPWIDRCLGSLRLSQYPVDTVVIDNGSKDQTIQRIQKDYPEIRLLPQNKNLGFGRANNIGMQIALAEGYDFVFLLNQDAWIDAHTIGKLVELSQSYPSYGILSPVHLTGNGDKPDPGFGHYAQIQQLDQLSDKDILDIPFANAAFWMIPVSVLKKVGGFCPLFYHYGEDKDFVNRLTYHHYQVGYSPKVFGNHDREYRPVTHQGFLRTESVYHLSEYANIHYHWGKAFGLGVLAPVKKSLIALCQGKASLSLDYLRMALQLLGRSKEVCFYRKTNRMSYPHYIQ
;
A
#
# COMPACT_ATOMS: atom_id res chain seq x y z
N MET A 1 -2.83 -7.73 -22.91
CA MET A 1 -2.01 -7.65 -21.69
C MET A 1 -2.69 -8.39 -20.57
N ASN A 2 -1.94 -9.23 -19.84
CA ASN A 2 -2.47 -10.05 -18.75
C ASN A 2 -2.30 -9.33 -17.42
N VAL A 3 -3.38 -9.24 -16.65
CA VAL A 3 -3.41 -8.57 -15.33
C VAL A 3 -3.67 -9.61 -14.24
N LEU A 4 -2.82 -9.64 -13.22
CA LEU A 4 -3.08 -10.38 -11.99
C LEU A 4 -3.58 -9.41 -10.90
N THR A 5 -4.83 -9.55 -10.49
CA THR A 5 -5.35 -8.85 -9.30
C THR A 5 -4.90 -9.60 -8.05
N ILE A 6 -4.30 -8.88 -7.11
CA ILE A 6 -3.81 -9.41 -5.85
C ILE A 6 -4.62 -8.82 -4.71
N ILE A 7 -5.26 -9.67 -3.92
CA ILE A 7 -6.03 -9.29 -2.73
C ILE A 7 -5.42 -9.98 -1.52
N VAL A 8 -5.12 -9.20 -0.48
CA VAL A 8 -4.73 -9.74 0.82
C VAL A 8 -5.95 -9.71 1.72
N SER A 9 -6.37 -10.88 2.21
CA SER A 9 -7.57 -10.99 3.05
C SER A 9 -7.25 -11.36 4.50
N TYR A 10 -8.07 -10.82 5.40
CA TYR A 10 -8.14 -11.23 6.80
C TYR A 10 -9.52 -10.92 7.36
N ASN A 11 -10.34 -11.96 7.65
CA ASN A 11 -11.75 -11.84 8.02
C ASN A 11 -12.52 -11.01 6.98
N PHE A 12 -12.51 -11.49 5.74
CA PHE A 12 -12.99 -10.78 4.55
C PHE A 12 -14.51 -10.91 4.33
N GLU A 13 -15.18 -11.75 5.09
CA GLU A 13 -16.59 -12.09 4.89
C GLU A 13 -17.51 -10.89 4.59
N PRO A 14 -17.39 -9.71 5.24
CA PRO A 14 -18.30 -8.59 5.00
C PRO A 14 -18.23 -7.97 3.61
N TRP A 15 -17.09 -8.11 2.91
CA TRP A 15 -16.82 -7.42 1.64
C TRP A 15 -16.66 -8.35 0.44
N ILE A 16 -16.68 -9.68 0.64
CA ILE A 16 -16.43 -10.68 -0.42
C ILE A 16 -17.25 -10.37 -1.67
N ASP A 17 -18.57 -10.21 -1.53
CA ASP A 17 -19.47 -10.06 -2.67
C ASP A 17 -19.27 -8.73 -3.41
N ARG A 18 -18.96 -7.65 -2.70
CA ARG A 18 -18.66 -6.36 -3.32
C ARG A 18 -17.32 -6.39 -4.02
N CYS A 19 -16.27 -6.83 -3.34
CA CYS A 19 -14.92 -6.84 -3.85
C CYS A 19 -14.76 -7.82 -5.02
N LEU A 20 -15.00 -9.13 -4.79
CA LEU A 20 -14.84 -10.15 -5.83
C LEU A 20 -15.92 -10.03 -6.92
N GLY A 21 -17.15 -9.65 -6.55
CA GLY A 21 -18.23 -9.39 -7.51
C GLY A 21 -17.89 -8.26 -8.49
N SER A 22 -17.21 -7.19 -8.04
CA SER A 22 -16.78 -6.11 -8.91
C SER A 22 -15.74 -6.56 -9.95
N LEU A 23 -14.88 -7.51 -9.59
CA LEU A 23 -13.91 -8.09 -10.52
C LEU A 23 -14.59 -9.00 -11.57
N ARG A 24 -15.63 -9.76 -11.18
CA ARG A 24 -16.48 -10.52 -12.15
C ARG A 24 -17.18 -9.62 -13.16
N LEU A 25 -17.54 -8.41 -12.75
CA LEU A 25 -18.21 -7.42 -13.60
C LEU A 25 -17.22 -6.58 -14.42
N SER A 26 -15.93 -6.74 -14.19
CA SER A 26 -14.91 -6.03 -14.97
C SER A 26 -15.00 -6.39 -16.44
N GLN A 27 -15.03 -5.38 -17.30
CA GLN A 27 -15.01 -5.57 -18.77
C GLN A 27 -13.63 -5.97 -19.28
N TYR A 28 -12.59 -5.75 -18.49
CA TYR A 28 -11.25 -6.21 -18.80
C TYR A 28 -11.00 -7.54 -18.08
N PRO A 29 -10.62 -8.61 -18.80
CA PRO A 29 -10.37 -9.90 -18.19
C PRO A 29 -9.18 -9.84 -17.25
N VAL A 30 -9.35 -10.37 -16.03
CA VAL A 30 -8.31 -10.42 -15.02
C VAL A 30 -8.27 -11.76 -14.33
N ASP A 31 -7.08 -12.25 -14.06
CA ASP A 31 -6.89 -13.32 -13.10
C ASP A 31 -6.81 -12.74 -11.69
N THR A 32 -7.34 -13.46 -10.73
CA THR A 32 -7.36 -12.99 -9.34
C THR A 32 -6.76 -14.01 -8.39
N VAL A 33 -5.84 -13.56 -7.54
CA VAL A 33 -5.31 -14.33 -6.42
C VAL A 33 -5.67 -13.65 -5.11
N VAL A 34 -6.25 -14.42 -4.19
CA VAL A 34 -6.50 -14.00 -2.80
C VAL A 34 -5.49 -14.69 -1.90
N ILE A 35 -4.64 -13.93 -1.23
CA ILE A 35 -3.74 -14.40 -0.19
C ILE A 35 -4.44 -14.20 1.16
N ASP A 36 -4.97 -15.29 1.72
CA ASP A 36 -5.67 -15.22 3.00
C ASP A 36 -4.69 -15.27 4.17
N ASN A 37 -4.64 -14.22 4.95
CA ASN A 37 -3.72 -14.04 6.08
C ASN A 37 -4.17 -14.75 7.37
N GLY A 38 -4.82 -15.90 7.25
CA GLY A 38 -5.26 -16.72 8.37
C GLY A 38 -6.58 -16.25 8.97
N SER A 39 -7.58 -15.99 8.13
CA SER A 39 -8.96 -15.66 8.53
C SER A 39 -9.55 -16.69 9.48
N LYS A 40 -10.44 -16.22 10.35
CA LYS A 40 -11.12 -17.04 11.36
C LYS A 40 -12.63 -17.11 11.16
N ASP A 41 -13.16 -16.34 10.22
CA ASP A 41 -14.55 -16.30 9.79
C ASP A 41 -14.80 -17.27 8.60
N GLN A 42 -15.90 -17.09 7.87
CA GLN A 42 -16.28 -17.92 6.72
C GLN A 42 -15.57 -17.55 5.40
N THR A 43 -14.52 -16.69 5.45
CA THR A 43 -13.83 -16.18 4.26
C THR A 43 -13.41 -17.30 3.30
N ILE A 44 -12.68 -18.31 3.80
CA ILE A 44 -12.13 -19.39 2.95
C ILE A 44 -13.25 -20.20 2.32
N GLN A 45 -14.23 -20.61 3.14
CA GLN A 45 -15.36 -21.45 2.69
C GLN A 45 -16.21 -20.71 1.65
N ARG A 46 -16.48 -19.42 1.87
CA ARG A 46 -17.26 -18.62 0.94
C ARG A 46 -16.54 -18.41 -0.38
N ILE A 47 -15.25 -18.07 -0.37
CA ILE A 47 -14.49 -17.91 -1.61
C ILE A 47 -14.47 -19.22 -2.40
N GLN A 48 -14.18 -20.36 -1.77
CA GLN A 48 -14.14 -21.66 -2.43
C GLN A 48 -15.48 -22.07 -3.04
N LYS A 49 -16.60 -21.73 -2.36
CA LYS A 49 -17.93 -22.09 -2.81
C LYS A 49 -18.48 -21.14 -3.89
N ASP A 50 -18.39 -19.82 -3.62
CA ASP A 50 -19.12 -18.81 -4.38
C ASP A 50 -18.26 -18.17 -5.49
N TYR A 51 -16.91 -18.33 -5.39
CA TYR A 51 -15.90 -17.76 -6.31
C TYR A 51 -14.83 -18.79 -6.70
N PRO A 52 -15.21 -19.97 -7.26
CA PRO A 52 -14.28 -21.07 -7.55
C PRO A 52 -13.21 -20.73 -8.60
N GLU A 53 -13.41 -19.70 -9.39
CA GLU A 53 -12.44 -19.18 -10.35
C GLU A 53 -11.26 -18.44 -9.70
N ILE A 54 -11.41 -18.03 -8.44
CA ILE A 54 -10.40 -17.28 -7.71
C ILE A 54 -9.31 -18.23 -7.17
N ARG A 55 -8.07 -17.94 -7.47
CA ARG A 55 -6.92 -18.65 -6.86
C ARG A 55 -6.78 -18.24 -5.40
N LEU A 56 -7.22 -19.08 -4.46
CA LEU A 56 -7.12 -18.83 -3.03
C LEU A 56 -5.88 -19.50 -2.45
N LEU A 57 -5.06 -18.73 -1.71
CA LEU A 57 -3.83 -19.16 -1.05
C LEU A 57 -3.88 -18.89 0.46
N PRO A 58 -4.46 -19.81 1.27
CA PRO A 58 -4.52 -19.66 2.71
C PRO A 58 -3.12 -19.72 3.35
N GLN A 59 -2.86 -18.80 4.27
CA GLN A 59 -1.64 -18.77 5.08
C GLN A 59 -1.94 -19.26 6.49
N ASN A 60 -0.99 -19.96 7.11
CA ASN A 60 -1.14 -20.48 8.48
C ASN A 60 -1.15 -19.37 9.55
N LYS A 61 -0.71 -18.17 9.19
CA LYS A 61 -0.62 -17.00 10.09
C LYS A 61 -0.69 -15.71 9.30
N ASN A 62 -1.01 -14.61 9.97
CA ASN A 62 -0.94 -13.29 9.39
C ASN A 62 0.52 -12.90 9.10
N LEU A 63 0.84 -12.70 7.83
CA LEU A 63 2.18 -12.30 7.35
C LEU A 63 2.37 -10.78 7.32
N GLY A 64 1.29 -10.01 7.51
CA GLY A 64 1.22 -8.58 7.24
C GLY A 64 0.91 -8.29 5.76
N PHE A 65 0.55 -7.04 5.46
CA PHE A 65 0.09 -6.63 4.14
C PHE A 65 1.16 -6.79 3.05
N GLY A 66 2.35 -6.23 3.29
CA GLY A 66 3.42 -6.21 2.28
C GLY A 66 3.92 -7.62 1.92
N ARG A 67 4.17 -8.49 2.92
CA ARG A 67 4.66 -9.85 2.65
C ARG A 67 3.63 -10.71 1.94
N ALA A 68 2.35 -10.55 2.26
CA ALA A 68 1.28 -11.27 1.58
C ALA A 68 1.15 -10.81 0.12
N ASN A 69 1.17 -9.50 -0.15
CA ASN A 69 1.21 -8.99 -1.53
C ASN A 69 2.44 -9.47 -2.31
N ASN A 70 3.60 -9.60 -1.67
CA ASN A 70 4.81 -10.10 -2.32
C ASN A 70 4.64 -11.53 -2.87
N ILE A 71 3.83 -12.39 -2.23
CA ILE A 71 3.48 -13.71 -2.76
C ILE A 71 2.76 -13.57 -4.11
N GLY A 72 1.77 -12.70 -4.21
CA GLY A 72 1.06 -12.43 -5.46
C GLY A 72 1.96 -11.80 -6.53
N MET A 73 2.83 -10.87 -6.14
CA MET A 73 3.81 -10.24 -7.06
C MET A 73 4.83 -11.26 -7.57
N GLN A 74 5.24 -12.23 -6.75
CA GLN A 74 6.11 -13.34 -7.15
C GLN A 74 5.42 -14.23 -8.20
N ILE A 75 4.14 -14.55 -8.00
CA ILE A 75 3.32 -15.28 -8.98
C ILE A 75 3.28 -14.51 -10.30
N ALA A 76 3.01 -13.21 -10.25
CA ALA A 76 2.94 -12.38 -11.45
C ALA A 76 4.25 -12.39 -12.26
N LEU A 77 5.39 -12.35 -11.57
CA LEU A 77 6.71 -12.47 -12.20
C LEU A 77 6.95 -13.85 -12.83
N ALA A 78 6.64 -14.91 -12.08
CA ALA A 78 6.90 -16.29 -12.48
C ALA A 78 6.00 -16.75 -13.64
N GLU A 79 4.75 -16.30 -13.67
CA GLU A 79 3.75 -16.68 -14.66
C GLU A 79 3.67 -15.71 -15.86
N GLY A 80 4.50 -14.65 -15.86
CA GLY A 80 4.65 -13.75 -17.01
C GLY A 80 3.51 -12.77 -17.22
N TYR A 81 2.85 -12.33 -16.15
CA TYR A 81 1.87 -11.24 -16.23
C TYR A 81 2.53 -9.93 -16.67
N ASP A 82 1.75 -9.08 -17.32
CA ASP A 82 2.19 -7.74 -17.75
C ASP A 82 2.01 -6.71 -16.63
N PHE A 83 0.92 -6.86 -15.85
CA PHE A 83 0.54 -5.97 -14.77
C PHE A 83 0.13 -6.73 -13.52
N VAL A 84 0.33 -6.11 -12.37
CA VAL A 84 -0.39 -6.45 -11.14
C VAL A 84 -1.35 -5.33 -10.79
N PHE A 85 -2.53 -5.69 -10.30
CA PHE A 85 -3.48 -4.76 -9.71
C PHE A 85 -3.67 -5.11 -8.25
N LEU A 86 -3.16 -4.26 -7.33
CA LEU A 86 -3.41 -4.44 -5.91
C LEU A 86 -4.80 -3.91 -5.59
N LEU A 87 -5.61 -4.74 -4.95
CA LEU A 87 -6.94 -4.37 -4.50
C LEU A 87 -7.12 -4.76 -3.03
N ASN A 88 -7.49 -3.78 -2.20
CA ASN A 88 -7.82 -4.08 -0.80
C ASN A 88 -9.11 -4.90 -0.70
N GLN A 89 -9.21 -5.75 0.33
CA GLN A 89 -10.41 -6.56 0.57
C GLN A 89 -11.69 -5.75 0.81
N ASP A 90 -11.56 -4.55 1.37
CA ASP A 90 -12.66 -3.61 1.68
C ASP A 90 -12.88 -2.59 0.55
N ALA A 91 -12.48 -2.97 -0.69
CA ALA A 91 -12.55 -2.10 -1.86
C ALA A 91 -13.19 -2.82 -3.04
N TRP A 92 -13.82 -2.04 -3.95
CA TRP A 92 -14.39 -2.52 -5.21
C TRP A 92 -14.28 -1.46 -6.30
N ILE A 93 -14.40 -1.87 -7.55
CA ILE A 93 -14.12 -1.05 -8.71
C ILE A 93 -15.29 -1.00 -9.69
N ASP A 94 -15.29 0.01 -10.54
CA ASP A 94 -16.19 0.07 -11.68
C ASP A 94 -15.72 -0.86 -12.81
N ALA A 95 -16.65 -1.31 -13.66
CA ALA A 95 -16.40 -2.26 -14.73
C ALA A 95 -15.28 -1.86 -15.71
N HIS A 96 -15.06 -0.57 -15.91
CA HIS A 96 -14.07 -0.02 -16.85
C HIS A 96 -12.71 0.29 -16.21
N THR A 97 -12.60 0.26 -14.89
CA THR A 97 -11.44 0.76 -14.14
C THR A 97 -10.13 0.08 -14.56
N ILE A 98 -10.09 -1.23 -14.58
CA ILE A 98 -8.85 -1.96 -14.91
C ILE A 98 -8.43 -1.71 -16.36
N GLY A 99 -9.37 -1.81 -17.31
CA GLY A 99 -9.08 -1.58 -18.73
C GLY A 99 -8.51 -0.18 -18.99
N LYS A 100 -9.08 0.84 -18.37
CA LYS A 100 -8.58 2.21 -18.49
C LYS A 100 -7.21 2.41 -17.85
N LEU A 101 -6.96 1.83 -16.69
CA LEU A 101 -5.64 1.89 -16.05
C LEU A 101 -4.56 1.17 -16.87
N VAL A 102 -4.88 0.03 -17.50
CA VAL A 102 -3.96 -0.66 -18.43
C VAL A 102 -3.63 0.22 -19.65
N GLU A 103 -4.66 0.79 -20.31
CA GLU A 103 -4.47 1.71 -21.43
C GLU A 103 -3.56 2.88 -21.06
N LEU A 104 -3.82 3.52 -19.94
CA LEU A 104 -3.02 4.65 -19.47
C LEU A 104 -1.59 4.24 -19.09
N SER A 105 -1.40 3.10 -18.44
CA SER A 105 -0.06 2.60 -18.12
C SER A 105 0.77 2.32 -19.36
N GLN A 106 0.16 1.86 -20.45
CA GLN A 106 0.82 1.65 -21.73
C GLN A 106 1.18 2.96 -22.41
N SER A 107 0.26 3.94 -22.37
CA SER A 107 0.44 5.25 -23.02
C SER A 107 1.45 6.13 -22.28
N TYR A 108 1.60 5.93 -20.96
CA TYR A 108 2.44 6.74 -20.09
C TYR A 108 3.40 5.87 -19.26
N PRO A 109 4.42 5.27 -19.87
CA PRO A 109 5.31 4.28 -19.22
C PRO A 109 6.22 4.84 -18.12
N SER A 110 6.25 6.17 -17.94
CA SER A 110 6.94 6.81 -16.82
C SER A 110 6.24 6.60 -15.47
N TYR A 111 4.93 6.27 -15.49
CA TYR A 111 4.20 5.99 -14.26
C TYR A 111 4.42 4.53 -13.83
N GLY A 112 5.04 4.38 -12.69
CA GLY A 112 5.23 3.05 -12.08
C GLY A 112 4.04 2.61 -11.22
N ILE A 113 3.18 3.55 -10.82
CA ILE A 113 1.90 3.31 -10.17
C ILE A 113 0.86 4.22 -10.79
N LEU A 114 -0.25 3.64 -11.25
CA LEU A 114 -1.48 4.35 -11.56
C LEU A 114 -2.62 3.88 -10.66
N SER A 115 -3.42 4.82 -10.18
CA SER A 115 -4.56 4.59 -9.29
C SER A 115 -5.84 5.18 -9.89
N PRO A 116 -7.02 4.63 -9.62
CA PRO A 116 -8.27 5.37 -9.79
C PRO A 116 -8.40 6.45 -8.72
N VAL A 117 -9.41 7.29 -8.81
CA VAL A 117 -9.89 8.09 -7.68
C VAL A 117 -10.45 7.14 -6.63
N HIS A 118 -9.97 7.25 -5.39
CA HIS A 118 -10.55 6.52 -4.27
C HIS A 118 -11.77 7.26 -3.75
N LEU A 119 -12.91 6.60 -3.74
CA LEU A 119 -14.15 7.08 -3.14
C LEU A 119 -14.36 6.43 -1.78
N THR A 120 -15.23 7.03 -0.97
CA THR A 120 -15.77 6.37 0.23
C THR A 120 -16.56 5.10 -0.13
N GLY A 121 -16.88 4.26 0.85
CA GLY A 121 -17.69 3.06 0.62
C GLY A 121 -19.07 3.35 0.00
N ASN A 122 -19.62 4.54 0.20
CA ASN A 122 -20.89 4.97 -0.42
C ASN A 122 -20.70 5.54 -1.84
N GLY A 123 -19.48 5.85 -2.25
CA GLY A 123 -19.18 6.42 -3.57
C GLY A 123 -19.57 7.89 -3.76
N ASP A 124 -19.98 8.57 -2.71
CA ASP A 124 -20.53 9.92 -2.74
C ASP A 124 -19.47 11.04 -2.77
N LYS A 125 -18.27 10.74 -2.32
CA LYS A 125 -17.15 11.71 -2.22
C LYS A 125 -15.80 11.00 -2.23
N PRO A 126 -14.70 11.75 -2.46
CA PRO A 126 -13.35 11.19 -2.32
C PRO A 126 -13.09 10.65 -0.92
N ASP A 127 -12.39 9.50 -0.82
CA ASP A 127 -11.84 9.01 0.44
C ASP A 127 -10.97 10.13 1.07
N PRO A 128 -11.14 10.47 2.36
CA PRO A 128 -10.42 11.59 2.98
C PRO A 128 -8.90 11.47 2.90
N GLY A 129 -8.35 10.25 2.98
CA GLY A 129 -6.91 10.01 2.84
C GLY A 129 -6.43 10.30 1.43
N PHE A 130 -7.15 9.78 0.42
CA PHE A 130 -6.85 10.06 -0.98
C PHE A 130 -7.04 11.54 -1.32
N GLY A 131 -8.16 12.13 -0.90
CA GLY A 131 -8.47 13.55 -1.12
C GLY A 131 -7.41 14.48 -0.57
N HIS A 132 -6.79 14.13 0.58
CA HIS A 132 -5.67 14.88 1.14
C HIS A 132 -4.44 14.88 0.21
N TYR A 133 -4.09 13.74 -0.38
CA TYR A 133 -2.94 13.64 -1.30
C TYR A 133 -3.22 14.22 -2.68
N ALA A 134 -4.42 14.01 -3.20
CA ALA A 134 -4.87 14.53 -4.50
C ALA A 134 -5.31 15.99 -4.45
N GLN A 135 -5.44 16.58 -3.25
CA GLN A 135 -5.95 17.94 -3.00
C GLN A 135 -7.36 18.16 -3.56
N ILE A 136 -8.24 17.14 -3.44
CA ILE A 136 -9.64 17.16 -3.83
C ILE A 136 -10.52 16.82 -2.62
N GLN A 137 -11.66 17.51 -2.46
CA GLN A 137 -12.64 17.26 -1.41
C GLN A 137 -14.00 16.84 -1.97
N GLN A 138 -14.28 17.20 -3.22
CA GLN A 138 -15.55 16.95 -3.91
C GLN A 138 -15.26 16.46 -5.33
N LEU A 139 -16.22 15.75 -5.93
CA LEU A 139 -16.06 15.16 -7.26
C LEU A 139 -16.07 16.19 -8.39
N ASP A 140 -16.68 17.33 -8.19
CA ASP A 140 -16.69 18.47 -9.15
C ASP A 140 -15.31 19.15 -9.30
N GLN A 141 -14.36 18.84 -8.41
CA GLN A 141 -12.97 19.32 -8.50
C GLN A 141 -12.09 18.44 -9.39
N LEU A 142 -12.62 17.32 -9.92
CA LEU A 142 -11.88 16.42 -10.78
C LEU A 142 -11.55 17.09 -12.13
N SER A 143 -10.32 16.84 -12.59
CA SER A 143 -9.80 17.36 -13.87
C SER A 143 -10.23 16.49 -15.05
N ASP A 144 -10.32 17.09 -16.26
CA ASP A 144 -10.54 16.36 -17.51
C ASP A 144 -9.28 15.68 -18.07
N LYS A 145 -8.11 15.86 -17.43
CA LYS A 145 -6.87 15.20 -17.83
C LYS A 145 -6.98 13.69 -17.72
N ASP A 146 -6.13 12.98 -18.45
CA ASP A 146 -6.08 11.51 -18.37
C ASP A 146 -5.40 11.04 -17.08
N ILE A 147 -4.32 11.71 -16.68
CA ILE A 147 -3.54 11.42 -15.49
C ILE A 147 -3.16 12.72 -14.78
N LEU A 148 -3.16 12.69 -13.47
CA LEU A 148 -2.59 13.72 -12.60
C LEU A 148 -1.53 13.10 -11.71
N ASP A 149 -0.42 13.84 -11.53
CA ASP A 149 0.63 13.48 -10.58
C ASP A 149 0.11 13.58 -9.14
N ILE A 150 0.54 12.63 -8.33
CA ILE A 150 0.22 12.61 -6.90
C ILE A 150 1.47 12.15 -6.14
N PRO A 151 1.83 12.81 -5.03
CA PRO A 151 3.06 12.47 -4.31
C PRO A 151 2.99 11.07 -3.66
N PHE A 152 1.77 10.61 -3.41
CA PHE A 152 1.49 9.34 -2.76
C PHE A 152 0.03 8.93 -2.98
N ALA A 153 -0.22 7.64 -3.13
CA ALA A 153 -1.53 7.00 -3.01
C ALA A 153 -1.40 5.79 -2.09
N ASN A 154 -2.43 5.50 -1.30
CA ASN A 154 -2.48 4.26 -0.52
C ASN A 154 -2.55 3.04 -1.46
N ALA A 155 -1.94 1.93 -1.07
CA ALA A 155 -1.92 0.69 -1.87
C ALA A 155 -3.26 -0.06 -1.88
N ALA A 156 -4.38 0.67 -1.97
CA ALA A 156 -5.71 0.09 -2.06
C ALA A 156 -6.12 -0.25 -3.51
N PHE A 157 -5.55 0.47 -4.49
CA PHE A 157 -5.87 0.32 -5.92
C PHE A 157 -4.65 0.64 -6.79
N TRP A 158 -3.57 -0.12 -6.69
CA TRP A 158 -2.39 0.16 -7.48
C TRP A 158 -2.33 -0.71 -8.73
N MET A 159 -2.37 -0.11 -9.91
CA MET A 159 -1.94 -0.71 -11.14
C MET A 159 -0.43 -0.51 -11.29
N ILE A 160 0.33 -1.61 -11.34
CA ILE A 160 1.80 -1.61 -11.41
C ILE A 160 2.25 -2.48 -12.59
N PRO A 161 3.00 -1.95 -13.56
CA PRO A 161 3.64 -2.79 -14.57
C PRO A 161 4.63 -3.78 -13.93
N VAL A 162 4.62 -5.02 -14.35
CA VAL A 162 5.57 -6.05 -13.83
C VAL A 162 7.02 -5.67 -14.16
N SER A 163 7.25 -4.93 -15.25
CA SER A 163 8.57 -4.35 -15.57
C SER A 163 9.09 -3.40 -14.48
N VAL A 164 8.19 -2.70 -13.78
CA VAL A 164 8.53 -1.86 -12.61
C VAL A 164 8.93 -2.73 -11.43
N LEU A 165 8.17 -3.80 -11.15
CA LEU A 165 8.51 -4.76 -10.09
C LEU A 165 9.89 -5.40 -10.30
N LYS A 166 10.28 -5.66 -11.56
CA LYS A 166 11.62 -6.19 -11.91
C LYS A 166 12.76 -5.23 -11.51
N LYS A 167 12.48 -3.93 -11.43
CA LYS A 167 13.47 -2.90 -11.06
C LYS A 167 13.40 -2.49 -9.60
N VAL A 168 12.18 -2.30 -9.08
CA VAL A 168 11.94 -1.73 -7.75
C VAL A 168 11.80 -2.82 -6.68
N GLY A 169 11.42 -4.04 -7.09
CA GLY A 169 11.09 -5.14 -6.19
C GLY A 169 9.70 -5.03 -5.60
N GLY A 170 9.40 -5.90 -4.62
CA GLY A 170 8.15 -5.91 -3.87
C GLY A 170 8.18 -5.01 -2.62
N PHE A 171 7.26 -5.21 -1.71
CA PHE A 171 7.23 -4.50 -0.42
C PHE A 171 8.38 -4.91 0.49
N CYS A 172 9.03 -3.94 1.11
CA CYS A 172 10.18 -4.16 1.99
C CYS A 172 9.75 -4.84 3.31
N PRO A 173 10.36 -5.97 3.69
CA PRO A 173 10.03 -6.70 4.93
C PRO A 173 10.35 -5.95 6.23
N LEU A 174 11.03 -4.80 6.14
CA LEU A 174 11.29 -3.90 7.27
C LEU A 174 9.98 -3.45 7.95
N PHE A 175 8.91 -3.34 7.15
CA PHE A 175 7.58 -2.95 7.60
C PHE A 175 6.68 -4.17 7.73
N TYR A 176 6.12 -4.39 8.92
CA TYR A 176 5.16 -5.48 9.13
C TYR A 176 3.74 -5.08 8.73
N HIS A 177 3.34 -3.86 9.07
CA HIS A 177 2.01 -3.32 8.77
C HIS A 177 2.03 -1.80 8.91
N TYR A 178 1.65 -1.10 7.86
CA TYR A 178 1.80 0.32 7.61
C TYR A 178 3.24 0.77 7.35
N GLY A 179 3.39 1.72 6.43
CA GLY A 179 4.66 2.30 5.98
C GLY A 179 5.31 1.57 4.81
N GLU A 180 4.89 0.33 4.51
CA GLU A 180 5.34 -0.44 3.36
C GLU A 180 4.99 0.22 2.02
N ASP A 181 3.81 0.84 1.93
CA ASP A 181 3.35 1.61 0.77
C ASP A 181 4.20 2.88 0.56
N LYS A 182 4.46 3.62 1.63
CA LYS A 182 5.33 4.81 1.57
C LYS A 182 6.77 4.44 1.19
N ASP A 183 7.30 3.36 1.73
CA ASP A 183 8.62 2.85 1.35
C ASP A 183 8.66 2.45 -0.14
N PHE A 184 7.62 1.75 -0.62
CA PHE A 184 7.53 1.36 -2.02
C PHE A 184 7.51 2.59 -2.94
N VAL A 185 6.70 3.62 -2.64
CA VAL A 185 6.66 4.88 -3.39
C VAL A 185 8.02 5.61 -3.34
N ASN A 186 8.70 5.65 -2.19
CA ASN A 186 10.03 6.23 -2.09
C ASN A 186 11.05 5.50 -2.99
N ARG A 187 11.00 4.17 -3.08
CA ARG A 187 11.86 3.39 -3.97
C ARG A 187 11.51 3.61 -5.43
N LEU A 188 10.22 3.63 -5.73
CA LEU A 188 9.71 3.88 -7.07
C LEU A 188 10.20 5.23 -7.62
N THR A 189 10.06 6.29 -6.85
CA THR A 189 10.51 7.64 -7.24
C THR A 189 12.03 7.76 -7.25
N TYR A 190 12.75 7.03 -6.39
CA TYR A 190 14.22 6.93 -6.45
C TYR A 190 14.69 6.30 -7.77
N HIS A 191 13.94 5.35 -8.31
CA HIS A 191 14.20 4.72 -9.60
C HIS A 191 13.58 5.49 -10.79
N HIS A 192 13.22 6.76 -10.59
CA HIS A 192 12.74 7.71 -11.60
C HIS A 192 11.37 7.37 -12.20
N TYR A 193 10.53 6.63 -11.49
CA TYR A 193 9.13 6.46 -11.86
C TYR A 193 8.24 7.49 -11.16
N GLN A 194 7.10 7.77 -11.77
CA GLN A 194 6.05 8.65 -11.25
C GLN A 194 4.93 7.84 -10.61
N VAL A 195 4.17 8.50 -9.74
CA VAL A 195 2.89 8.03 -9.19
C VAL A 195 1.80 8.97 -9.69
N GLY A 196 0.74 8.40 -10.23
CA GLY A 196 -0.38 9.18 -10.73
C GLY A 196 -1.73 8.53 -10.44
N TYR A 197 -2.77 9.29 -10.68
CA TYR A 197 -4.14 8.77 -10.70
C TYR A 197 -4.89 9.27 -11.92
N SER A 198 -5.87 8.48 -12.37
CA SER A 198 -6.80 8.95 -13.41
C SER A 198 -8.07 9.48 -12.77
N PRO A 199 -8.43 10.76 -13.03
CA PRO A 199 -9.69 11.33 -12.55
C PRO A 199 -10.94 10.78 -13.26
N LYS A 200 -10.76 9.90 -14.26
CA LYS A 200 -11.83 9.33 -15.10
C LYS A 200 -12.27 7.94 -14.68
N VAL A 201 -11.62 7.33 -13.69
CA VAL A 201 -11.96 5.99 -13.17
C VAL A 201 -11.97 5.99 -11.67
N PHE A 202 -12.83 5.14 -11.09
CA PHE A 202 -13.15 5.17 -9.69
C PHE A 202 -13.00 3.80 -9.03
N GLY A 203 -12.71 3.82 -7.74
CA GLY A 203 -12.76 2.67 -6.88
C GLY A 203 -13.29 3.08 -5.51
N ASN A 204 -14.23 2.29 -4.97
CA ASN A 204 -14.81 2.53 -3.65
C ASN A 204 -13.99 1.82 -2.57
N HIS A 205 -13.72 2.50 -1.46
CA HIS A 205 -12.96 1.98 -0.34
C HIS A 205 -13.77 2.16 0.95
N ASP A 206 -14.27 1.06 1.50
CA ASP A 206 -15.12 1.04 2.70
C ASP A 206 -14.27 1.01 3.97
N ARG A 207 -13.50 2.09 4.15
CA ARG A 207 -12.58 2.21 5.27
C ARG A 207 -13.32 2.45 6.58
N GLU A 208 -13.10 1.59 7.56
CA GLU A 208 -13.59 1.80 8.92
C GLU A 208 -12.78 2.92 9.63
N TYR A 209 -13.49 3.98 10.00
CA TYR A 209 -12.93 5.03 10.85
C TYR A 209 -13.07 4.63 12.32
N ARG A 210 -11.94 4.31 12.94
CA ARG A 210 -11.90 4.01 14.38
C ARG A 210 -11.29 5.17 15.14
N PRO A 211 -11.78 5.49 16.36
CA PRO A 211 -11.14 6.49 17.23
C PRO A 211 -9.67 6.15 17.45
N VAL A 212 -8.81 7.16 17.37
CA VAL A 212 -7.38 6.97 17.59
C VAL A 212 -7.12 6.73 19.07
N THR A 213 -6.73 5.52 19.43
CA THR A 213 -6.29 5.18 20.78
C THR A 213 -4.85 5.69 21.02
N HIS A 214 -4.43 5.82 22.29
CA HIS A 214 -3.04 6.17 22.62
C HIS A 214 -2.03 5.18 21.99
N GLN A 215 -2.31 3.89 22.03
CA GLN A 215 -1.47 2.88 21.39
C GLN A 215 -1.47 3.01 19.86
N GLY A 216 -2.62 3.30 19.26
CA GLY A 216 -2.73 3.57 17.83
C GLY A 216 -1.90 4.78 17.41
N PHE A 217 -1.96 5.87 18.21
CA PHE A 217 -1.13 7.05 18.00
C PHE A 217 0.36 6.71 18.04
N LEU A 218 0.83 6.02 19.09
CA LEU A 218 2.24 5.64 19.22
C LEU A 218 2.70 4.71 18.09
N ARG A 219 1.83 3.81 17.63
CA ARG A 219 2.11 2.96 16.47
C ARG A 219 2.30 3.79 15.20
N THR A 220 1.41 4.75 14.94
CA THR A 220 1.50 5.66 13.78
C THR A 220 2.79 6.48 13.83
N GLU A 221 3.14 7.03 15.00
CA GLU A 221 4.39 7.74 15.23
C GLU A 221 5.63 6.87 14.96
N SER A 222 5.61 5.62 15.45
CA SER A 222 6.71 4.66 15.24
C SER A 222 6.89 4.33 13.75
N VAL A 223 5.79 4.09 13.03
CA VAL A 223 5.80 3.84 11.58
C VAL A 223 6.31 5.06 10.83
N TYR A 224 5.86 6.26 11.19
CA TYR A 224 6.34 7.51 10.60
C TYR A 224 7.86 7.65 10.74
N HIS A 225 8.38 7.53 11.96
CA HIS A 225 9.82 7.66 12.22
C HIS A 225 10.64 6.55 11.55
N LEU A 226 10.13 5.32 11.50
CA LEU A 226 10.77 4.23 10.75
C LEU A 226 10.80 4.52 9.24
N SER A 227 9.70 5.04 8.68
CA SER A 227 9.63 5.42 7.25
C SER A 227 10.63 6.51 6.91
N GLU A 228 10.76 7.54 7.76
CA GLU A 228 11.76 8.60 7.58
C GLU A 228 13.19 8.05 7.72
N TYR A 229 13.40 7.12 8.66
CA TYR A 229 14.71 6.46 8.87
C TYR A 229 15.11 5.58 7.67
N ALA A 230 14.14 4.87 7.11
CA ALA A 230 14.34 4.00 5.95
C ALA A 230 14.41 4.76 4.61
N ASN A 231 13.99 6.02 4.54
CA ASN A 231 13.86 6.78 3.31
C ASN A 231 15.21 6.91 2.58
N ILE A 232 15.29 6.31 1.40
CA ILE A 232 16.54 6.22 0.61
C ILE A 232 16.92 7.51 -0.11
N HIS A 233 16.02 8.50 -0.21
CA HIS A 233 16.33 9.82 -0.75
C HIS A 233 17.20 10.65 0.21
N TYR A 234 17.20 10.31 1.50
CA TYR A 234 17.99 11.06 2.49
C TYR A 234 19.43 10.52 2.58
N HIS A 235 20.37 11.39 2.84
CA HIS A 235 21.68 10.97 3.36
C HIS A 235 21.51 10.38 4.77
N TRP A 236 22.47 9.57 5.23
CA TRP A 236 22.38 8.85 6.50
C TRP A 236 22.09 9.76 7.70
N GLY A 237 22.81 10.89 7.81
CA GLY A 237 22.64 11.83 8.94
C GLY A 237 21.22 12.38 9.04
N LYS A 238 20.59 12.77 7.90
CA LYS A 238 19.18 13.23 7.90
C LYS A 238 18.24 12.09 8.28
N ALA A 239 18.43 10.89 7.71
CA ALA A 239 17.61 9.72 8.03
C ALA A 239 17.69 9.38 9.53
N PHE A 240 18.89 9.32 10.09
CA PHE A 240 19.12 9.10 11.52
C PHE A 240 18.49 10.18 12.39
N GLY A 241 18.65 11.45 11.99
CA GLY A 241 18.05 12.60 12.66
C GLY A 241 16.52 12.49 12.77
N LEU A 242 15.84 12.16 11.66
CA LEU A 242 14.39 12.04 11.62
C LEU A 242 13.87 10.74 12.25
N GLY A 243 14.63 9.64 12.11
CA GLY A 243 14.25 8.34 12.64
C GLY A 243 14.52 8.20 14.15
N VAL A 244 15.69 8.65 14.63
CA VAL A 244 16.13 8.38 16.01
C VAL A 244 16.14 9.62 16.86
N LEU A 245 16.74 10.73 16.38
CA LEU A 245 16.87 11.94 17.22
C LEU A 245 15.54 12.73 17.35
N ALA A 246 14.66 12.67 16.34
CA ALA A 246 13.38 13.37 16.43
C ALA A 246 12.47 12.80 17.54
N PRO A 247 12.32 11.47 17.72
CA PRO A 247 11.64 10.92 18.91
C PRO A 247 12.29 11.35 20.23
N VAL A 248 13.63 11.41 20.32
CA VAL A 248 14.32 11.93 21.53
C VAL A 248 13.90 13.37 21.81
N LYS A 249 13.90 14.23 20.77
CA LYS A 249 13.41 15.62 20.90
C LYS A 249 11.95 15.68 21.37
N LYS A 250 11.06 14.84 20.80
CA LYS A 250 9.65 14.76 21.23
C LYS A 250 9.53 14.30 22.69
N SER A 251 10.39 13.37 23.15
CA SER A 251 10.46 12.94 24.54
C SER A 251 10.80 14.11 25.47
N LEU A 252 11.83 14.88 25.16
CA LEU A 252 12.21 16.04 25.96
C LEU A 252 11.11 17.10 26.01
N ILE A 253 10.47 17.39 24.88
CA ILE A 253 9.33 18.33 24.83
C ILE A 253 8.17 17.84 25.70
N ALA A 254 7.82 16.56 25.64
CA ALA A 254 6.76 15.97 26.46
C ALA A 254 7.11 16.05 27.97
N LEU A 255 8.37 15.83 28.33
CA LEU A 255 8.85 15.97 29.71
C LEU A 255 8.71 17.42 30.23
N CYS A 256 9.13 18.38 29.43
CA CYS A 256 8.96 19.81 29.77
C CYS A 256 7.48 20.22 29.90
N GLN A 257 6.57 19.52 29.23
CA GLN A 257 5.13 19.74 29.34
C GLN A 257 4.46 18.95 30.50
N GLY A 258 5.25 18.30 31.37
CA GLY A 258 4.73 17.47 32.47
C GLY A 258 4.09 16.14 32.03
N LYS A 259 4.24 15.72 30.76
CA LYS A 259 3.67 14.49 30.20
C LYS A 259 4.68 13.33 30.31
N ALA A 260 5.02 12.92 31.53
CA ALA A 260 6.07 11.93 31.79
C ALA A 260 5.86 10.60 31.08
N SER A 261 4.61 10.07 31.04
CA SER A 261 4.30 8.82 30.33
C SER A 261 4.61 8.92 28.83
N LEU A 262 4.15 9.98 28.17
CA LEU A 262 4.39 10.21 26.75
C LEU A 262 5.89 10.41 26.46
N SER A 263 6.61 11.06 27.36
CA SER A 263 8.07 11.21 27.27
C SER A 263 8.76 9.85 27.27
N LEU A 264 8.40 8.95 28.19
CA LEU A 264 8.94 7.60 28.24
C LEU A 264 8.61 6.79 26.98
N ASP A 265 7.41 6.94 26.42
CA ASP A 265 7.00 6.25 25.20
C ASP A 265 7.86 6.69 24.00
N TYR A 266 8.11 7.98 23.84
CA TYR A 266 9.01 8.48 22.79
C TYR A 266 10.46 8.05 22.98
N LEU A 267 10.95 8.01 24.24
CA LEU A 267 12.30 7.53 24.53
C LEU A 267 12.45 6.04 24.20
N ARG A 268 11.48 5.21 24.57
CA ARG A 268 11.43 3.79 24.19
C ARG A 268 11.43 3.59 22.68
N MET A 269 10.62 4.40 21.97
CA MET A 269 10.58 4.41 20.51
C MET A 269 11.95 4.74 19.90
N ALA A 270 12.63 5.77 20.39
CA ALA A 270 13.97 6.13 19.93
C ALA A 270 14.98 5.00 20.13
N LEU A 271 14.97 4.35 21.31
CA LEU A 271 15.85 3.22 21.60
C LEU A 271 15.55 2.00 20.72
N GLN A 272 14.28 1.72 20.46
CA GLN A 272 13.88 0.64 19.55
C GLN A 272 14.37 0.91 18.12
N LEU A 273 14.20 2.13 17.61
CA LEU A 273 14.65 2.52 16.28
C LEU A 273 16.19 2.53 16.18
N LEU A 274 16.88 2.97 17.23
CA LEU A 274 18.33 2.89 17.33
C LEU A 274 18.82 1.42 17.27
N GLY A 275 18.16 0.52 17.99
CA GLY A 275 18.47 -0.91 17.96
C GLY A 275 18.30 -1.54 16.57
N ARG A 276 17.41 -0.99 15.72
CA ARG A 276 17.19 -1.43 14.34
C ARG A 276 18.14 -0.81 13.31
N SER A 277 19.14 -0.01 13.72
CA SER A 277 20.01 0.72 12.79
C SER A 277 20.72 -0.17 11.76
N LYS A 278 21.20 -1.36 12.18
CA LYS A 278 21.83 -2.32 11.26
C LYS A 278 20.83 -2.83 10.21
N GLU A 279 19.64 -3.17 10.63
CA GLU A 279 18.53 -3.62 9.77
C GLU A 279 18.14 -2.52 8.76
N VAL A 280 17.92 -1.31 9.24
CA VAL A 280 17.61 -0.13 8.40
C VAL A 280 18.73 0.13 7.39
N CYS A 281 20.00 0.08 7.83
CA CYS A 281 21.15 0.26 6.95
C CYS A 281 21.19 -0.77 5.82
N PHE A 282 20.93 -2.04 6.16
CA PHE A 282 20.83 -3.14 5.20
C PHE A 282 19.77 -2.89 4.15
N TYR A 283 18.51 -2.62 4.58
CA TYR A 283 17.40 -2.39 3.66
C TYR A 283 17.58 -1.11 2.84
N ARG A 284 18.11 -0.03 3.40
CA ARG A 284 18.44 1.18 2.64
C ARG A 284 19.46 0.92 1.51
N LYS A 285 20.45 0.07 1.77
CA LYS A 285 21.43 -0.34 0.73
C LYS A 285 20.74 -1.20 -0.34
N THR A 286 19.98 -2.20 0.07
CA THR A 286 19.22 -3.08 -0.82
C THR A 286 18.25 -2.30 -1.70
N ASN A 287 17.46 -1.42 -1.10
CA ASN A 287 16.40 -0.66 -1.76
C ASN A 287 16.91 0.35 -2.82
N ARG A 288 18.20 0.67 -2.83
CA ARG A 288 18.84 1.51 -3.87
C ARG A 288 19.26 0.73 -5.10
N MET A 289 19.31 -0.59 -5.02
CA MET A 289 19.70 -1.44 -6.14
C MET A 289 18.49 -1.71 -7.03
N SER A 290 18.69 -1.70 -8.36
CA SER A 290 17.65 -2.06 -9.32
C SER A 290 17.61 -3.58 -9.48
N TYR A 291 16.66 -4.24 -8.76
CA TYR A 291 16.52 -5.69 -8.73
C TYR A 291 15.17 -6.10 -8.12
N PRO A 292 14.53 -7.23 -8.50
CA PRO A 292 13.26 -7.65 -7.95
C PRO A 292 13.37 -8.20 -6.51
N HIS A 293 13.90 -7.36 -5.60
CA HIS A 293 14.01 -7.71 -4.19
C HIS A 293 12.64 -8.10 -3.61
N TYR A 294 12.64 -9.06 -2.69
CA TYR A 294 11.49 -9.51 -1.90
C TYR A 294 10.42 -10.33 -2.64
N ILE A 295 10.58 -10.57 -3.95
CA ILE A 295 9.62 -11.25 -4.84
C ILE A 295 10.29 -12.27 -5.78
N GLN A 296 11.31 -12.96 -5.28
CA GLN A 296 12.02 -14.02 -5.99
C GLN A 296 11.62 -15.39 -5.51
#